data_4859d8470c001ebe891c49f53e6b33a0
#
_entry.id   4859d8470c001ebe891c49f53e6b33a0
#
_cell.length_a   1.000
_cell.length_b   1.000
_cell.length_c   1.000
_cell.angle_alpha   90.00
_cell.angle_beta   90.00
_cell.angle_gamma   90.00
#
_symmetry.space_group_name_H-M   'P 1'
#
loop_
_entity.id
_entity.type
_entity.pdbx_description
1 polymer ?
#
loop_
_entity_poly.entity_id
_entity_poly.type
_entity_poly.pdbx_seq_one_letter_code
_entity_poly.pdbx_strand_id
1 'polypeptide(L)'
;MHSALYTGRLSHHRRRPVSHAFDYPLCYAWLDLAELDEVFRGRWLWSTRRPALAWLRRADYLGDAAVPLDTALRDRVEAETGRRPAGPVRLLTQLRTWGHCFNPVSFYYCYEPDGQTVETVVAEITNTPWGERHAYVLPATTGTRDGNGLRFCFGKRFHVSPFMPMDQDYDWTFSEPGATLRVRMVNRRDGERVFDAALALERREISGASLAWTLARYPFATLNIVRRIYWQALRLWLRRIPFHAHPATRAEERRT
;
A
#
# COMPACT_ATOMS: atom_id res chain seq x y z
N MET A 1 21.21 8.57 4.97
CA MET A 1 19.74 8.69 4.90
C MET A 1 19.18 7.41 4.29
N HIS A 2 18.21 6.79 4.96
CA HIS A 2 17.60 5.55 4.48
C HIS A 2 16.42 5.81 3.54
N SER A 3 15.83 6.99 3.63
CA SER A 3 14.73 7.42 2.76
C SER A 3 15.17 7.55 1.29
N ALA A 4 14.27 7.20 0.38
CA ALA A 4 14.50 7.16 -1.06
C ALA A 4 13.18 7.33 -1.84
N LEU A 5 13.26 7.41 -3.14
CA LEU A 5 12.15 7.16 -4.06
C LEU A 5 12.27 5.73 -4.61
N TYR A 6 11.14 5.12 -4.90
CA TYR A 6 11.07 3.89 -5.66
C TYR A 6 10.21 4.09 -6.89
N THR A 7 10.76 3.85 -8.06
CA THR A 7 10.04 4.00 -9.34
C THR A 7 9.92 2.65 -10.04
N GLY A 8 8.80 2.42 -10.70
CA GLY A 8 8.61 1.14 -11.38
C GLY A 8 7.22 0.97 -11.94
N ARG A 9 6.71 -0.25 -11.88
CA ARG A 9 5.42 -0.62 -12.45
C ARG A 9 4.58 -1.40 -11.44
N LEU A 10 3.28 -1.13 -11.46
CA LEU A 10 2.26 -1.96 -10.84
C LEU A 10 1.52 -2.69 -11.95
N SER A 11 1.42 -4.00 -11.87
CA SER A 11 0.62 -4.83 -12.74
C SER A 11 -0.53 -5.45 -11.95
N HIS A 12 -1.71 -5.49 -12.58
CA HIS A 12 -2.88 -6.16 -12.09
C HIS A 12 -3.34 -7.18 -13.14
N HIS A 13 -3.63 -8.39 -12.68
CA HIS A 13 -4.19 -9.42 -13.53
C HIS A 13 -5.39 -10.08 -12.83
N ARG A 14 -6.60 -9.72 -13.23
CA ARG A 14 -7.80 -10.47 -12.90
C ARG A 14 -7.85 -11.69 -13.83
N ARG A 15 -8.00 -12.87 -13.26
CA ARG A 15 -8.09 -14.13 -14.03
C ARG A 15 -9.53 -14.61 -14.16
N ARG A 16 -10.36 -14.39 -13.13
CA ARG A 16 -11.76 -14.83 -13.09
C ARG A 16 -12.69 -13.72 -12.59
N PRO A 17 -13.97 -13.71 -12.98
CA PRO A 17 -14.62 -14.57 -13.98
C PRO A 17 -14.20 -14.26 -15.42
N VAL A 18 -13.66 -13.04 -15.67
CA VAL A 18 -13.17 -12.59 -16.98
C VAL A 18 -11.72 -12.16 -16.83
N SER A 19 -10.85 -12.68 -17.70
CA SER A 19 -9.45 -12.29 -17.72
C SER A 19 -9.31 -10.83 -18.14
N HIS A 20 -8.56 -10.06 -17.34
CA HIS A 20 -8.26 -8.67 -17.62
C HIS A 20 -6.95 -8.28 -16.94
N ALA A 21 -5.99 -7.83 -17.73
CA ALA A 21 -4.68 -7.39 -17.25
C ALA A 21 -4.42 -5.95 -17.65
N PHE A 22 -3.75 -5.21 -16.79
CA PHE A 22 -3.23 -3.88 -17.08
C PHE A 22 -2.05 -3.58 -16.17
N ASP A 23 -1.20 -2.69 -16.63
CA ASP A 23 -0.06 -2.21 -15.87
C ASP A 23 0.13 -0.70 -16.09
N TYR A 24 0.79 -0.05 -15.12
CA TYR A 24 1.10 1.37 -15.22
C TYR A 24 2.35 1.73 -14.42
N PRO A 25 3.09 2.73 -14.89
CA PRO A 25 4.24 3.26 -14.17
C PRO A 25 3.78 4.06 -12.96
N LEU A 26 4.55 3.99 -11.88
CA LEU A 26 4.28 4.74 -10.66
C LEU A 26 5.58 5.05 -9.90
N CYS A 27 5.44 5.91 -8.91
CA CYS A 27 6.48 6.24 -7.95
C CYS A 27 5.93 6.12 -6.53
N TYR A 28 6.71 5.50 -5.66
CA TYR A 28 6.50 5.44 -4.22
C TYR A 28 7.58 6.25 -3.51
N ALA A 29 7.22 6.88 -2.41
CA ALA A 29 8.18 7.36 -1.43
C ALA A 29 8.50 6.21 -0.46
N TRP A 30 9.77 5.99 -0.19
CA TRP A 30 10.30 5.14 0.85
C TRP A 30 10.85 6.04 1.93
N LEU A 31 10.20 6.08 3.08
CA LEU A 31 10.51 7.05 4.14
C LEU A 31 10.81 6.31 5.43
N ASP A 32 12.02 6.50 5.96
CA ASP A 32 12.30 6.15 7.35
C ASP A 32 11.54 7.14 8.24
N LEU A 33 10.70 6.65 9.15
CA LEU A 33 9.86 7.51 9.98
C LEU A 33 10.67 8.39 10.94
N ALA A 34 11.90 8.00 11.25
CA ALA A 34 12.82 8.82 12.03
C ALA A 34 13.42 9.98 11.22
N GLU A 35 13.40 9.91 9.88
CA GLU A 35 13.94 10.93 8.99
C GLU A 35 12.90 11.93 8.48
N LEU A 36 11.62 11.81 8.87
CA LEU A 36 10.53 12.63 8.32
C LEU A 36 10.76 14.13 8.43
N ASP A 37 11.43 14.58 9.48
CA ASP A 37 11.71 16.00 9.70
C ASP A 37 12.80 16.55 8.78
N GLU A 38 13.66 15.68 8.25
CA GLU A 38 14.86 16.05 7.51
C GLU A 38 14.76 15.71 6.01
N VAL A 39 14.00 14.68 5.66
CA VAL A 39 13.98 14.07 4.31
C VAL A 39 13.72 15.07 3.18
N PHE A 40 12.87 16.07 3.41
CA PHE A 40 12.56 17.12 2.44
C PHE A 40 13.01 18.52 2.91
N ARG A 41 13.99 18.61 3.82
CA ARG A 41 14.53 19.90 4.25
C ARG A 41 15.06 20.70 3.05
N GLY A 42 14.70 21.97 2.95
CA GLY A 42 15.05 22.83 1.83
C GLY A 42 14.30 22.54 0.51
N ARG A 43 13.29 21.66 0.53
CA ARG A 43 12.48 21.29 -0.66
C ARG A 43 11.07 21.85 -0.54
N TRP A 44 10.82 23.06 -1.06
CA TRP A 44 9.53 23.73 -0.90
C TRP A 44 8.34 23.08 -1.61
N LEU A 45 8.57 22.25 -2.64
CA LEU A 45 7.54 21.47 -3.34
C LEU A 45 7.21 20.13 -2.66
N TRP A 46 8.05 19.68 -1.71
CA TRP A 46 7.89 18.42 -0.99
C TRP A 46 7.88 18.67 0.52
N SER A 47 6.98 18.04 1.25
CA SER A 47 6.88 18.25 2.69
C SER A 47 6.29 17.05 3.42
N THR A 48 6.71 16.89 4.67
CA THR A 48 6.10 15.99 5.66
C THR A 48 5.30 16.75 6.72
N ARG A 49 5.45 18.09 6.79
CA ARG A 49 4.93 18.93 7.89
C ARG A 49 3.81 19.89 7.46
N ARG A 50 3.83 20.37 6.22
CA ARG A 50 2.92 21.41 5.72
C ARG A 50 2.40 21.07 4.32
N PRO A 51 1.28 21.66 3.88
CA PRO A 51 0.83 21.51 2.51
C PRO A 51 1.93 21.87 1.50
N ALA A 52 2.12 21.00 0.53
CA ALA A 52 3.06 21.14 -0.59
C ALA A 52 2.53 20.38 -1.81
N LEU A 53 3.21 20.51 -2.94
CA LEU A 53 2.83 19.81 -4.17
C LEU A 53 2.87 18.29 -3.98
N ALA A 54 3.91 17.79 -3.30
CA ALA A 54 3.97 16.43 -2.79
C ALA A 54 4.03 16.47 -1.26
N TRP A 55 3.04 15.87 -0.61
CA TRP A 55 2.85 16.04 0.83
C TRP A 55 2.50 14.72 1.52
N LEU A 56 3.25 14.38 2.57
CA LEU A 56 2.87 13.35 3.53
C LEU A 56 1.95 13.99 4.58
N ARG A 57 0.64 13.92 4.34
CA ARG A 57 -0.36 14.41 5.30
C ARG A 57 -0.65 13.31 6.32
N ARG A 58 -0.40 13.57 7.62
CA ARG A 58 -0.58 12.59 8.69
C ARG A 58 -1.96 11.91 8.68
N ALA A 59 -3.03 12.65 8.41
CA ALA A 59 -4.41 12.13 8.37
C ALA A 59 -4.69 11.14 7.23
N ASP A 60 -3.81 11.02 6.25
CA ASP A 60 -3.95 10.07 5.14
C ASP A 60 -3.45 8.66 5.51
N TYR A 61 -2.91 8.46 6.73
CA TYR A 61 -2.25 7.23 7.19
C TYR A 61 -2.86 6.68 8.47
N LEU A 62 -2.43 5.48 8.83
CA LEU A 62 -2.88 4.68 9.97
C LEU A 62 -3.01 5.46 11.29
N GLY A 63 -4.06 5.17 12.02
CA GLY A 63 -4.32 5.68 13.37
C GLY A 63 -4.84 7.11 13.40
N ASP A 64 -4.92 7.67 14.63
CA ASP A 64 -5.33 9.05 14.84
C ASP A 64 -4.29 10.03 14.32
N ALA A 65 -4.73 11.06 13.61
CA ALA A 65 -3.87 12.11 13.06
C ALA A 65 -3.13 12.94 14.10
N ALA A 66 -3.65 12.99 15.33
CA ALA A 66 -3.02 13.66 16.47
C ALA A 66 -1.82 12.89 17.03
N VAL A 67 -1.76 11.57 16.80
CA VAL A 67 -0.67 10.70 17.26
C VAL A 67 0.42 10.61 16.17
N PRO A 68 1.72 10.72 16.51
CA PRO A 68 2.80 10.50 15.55
C PRO A 68 2.65 9.15 14.82
N LEU A 69 2.96 9.11 13.53
CA LEU A 69 2.74 7.91 12.71
C LEU A 69 3.53 6.70 13.19
N ASP A 70 4.78 6.92 13.61
CA ASP A 70 5.63 5.88 14.19
C ASP A 70 5.01 5.27 15.46
N THR A 71 4.51 6.12 16.36
CA THR A 71 3.82 5.69 17.57
C THR A 71 2.56 4.88 17.25
N ALA A 72 1.68 5.43 16.41
CA ALA A 72 0.43 4.77 16.03
C ALA A 72 0.65 3.40 15.36
N LEU A 73 1.74 3.27 14.56
CA LEU A 73 2.09 2.01 13.95
C LEU A 73 2.59 1.00 14.98
N ARG A 74 3.51 1.40 15.87
CA ARG A 74 4.03 0.51 16.93
C ARG A 74 2.92 0.06 17.87
N ASP A 75 2.03 0.95 18.25
CA ASP A 75 0.84 0.62 19.08
C ASP A 75 -0.06 -0.40 18.37
N ARG A 76 -0.25 -0.24 17.04
CA ARG A 76 -1.03 -1.19 16.24
C ARG A 76 -0.38 -2.58 16.17
N VAL A 77 0.92 -2.64 15.96
CA VAL A 77 1.65 -3.91 15.92
C VAL A 77 1.62 -4.58 17.29
N GLU A 78 1.89 -3.84 18.35
CA GLU A 78 1.85 -4.33 19.73
C GLU A 78 0.47 -4.89 20.10
N ALA A 79 -0.60 -4.18 19.77
CA ALA A 79 -1.97 -4.62 20.04
C ALA A 79 -2.33 -5.94 19.33
N GLU A 80 -1.74 -6.22 18.17
CA GLU A 80 -2.05 -7.42 17.38
C GLU A 80 -1.10 -8.59 17.68
N THR A 81 0.14 -8.31 18.07
CA THR A 81 1.20 -9.32 18.24
C THR A 81 1.66 -9.52 19.67
N GLY A 82 1.28 -8.61 20.59
CA GLY A 82 1.79 -8.55 21.96
C GLY A 82 3.25 -8.06 22.05
N ARG A 83 3.90 -7.70 20.93
CA ARG A 83 5.29 -7.23 20.88
C ARG A 83 5.36 -5.87 20.17
N ARG A 84 5.96 -4.89 20.85
CA ARG A 84 6.20 -3.57 20.28
C ARG A 84 7.51 -3.58 19.48
N PRO A 85 7.49 -3.22 18.18
CA PRO A 85 8.72 -3.08 17.40
C PRO A 85 9.70 -2.08 18.04
N ALA A 86 10.98 -2.42 18.09
CA ALA A 86 11.99 -1.56 18.71
C ALA A 86 12.95 -0.94 17.67
N GLY A 87 13.06 -1.55 16.49
CA GLY A 87 13.95 -1.09 15.43
C GLY A 87 13.34 0.02 14.55
N PRO A 88 14.03 0.42 13.49
CA PRO A 88 13.53 1.41 12.53
C PRO A 88 12.24 0.99 11.86
N VAL A 89 11.40 1.97 11.52
CA VAL A 89 10.18 1.77 10.72
C VAL A 89 10.32 2.53 9.41
N ARG A 90 10.16 1.84 8.30
CA ARG A 90 10.23 2.44 6.96
C ARG A 90 8.92 2.25 6.21
N LEU A 91 8.41 3.32 5.64
CA LEU A 91 7.12 3.41 4.98
C LEU A 91 7.30 3.48 3.46
N LEU A 92 6.73 2.53 2.73
CA LEU A 92 6.56 2.58 1.28
C LEU A 92 5.15 3.06 0.97
N THR A 93 5.01 4.25 0.39
CA THR A 93 3.70 4.88 0.17
C THR A 93 3.66 5.83 -1.01
N GLN A 94 2.47 6.09 -1.53
CA GLN A 94 2.21 7.17 -2.45
C GLN A 94 1.79 8.42 -1.67
N LEU A 95 2.53 9.52 -1.85
CA LEU A 95 2.22 10.79 -1.21
C LEU A 95 1.00 11.46 -1.87
N ARG A 96 0.33 12.31 -1.12
CA ARG A 96 -0.60 13.28 -1.68
C ARG A 96 0.14 14.16 -2.69
N THR A 97 -0.34 14.23 -3.92
CA THR A 97 0.25 15.06 -4.98
C THR A 97 -0.82 15.95 -5.61
N TRP A 98 -0.48 17.22 -5.85
CA TRP A 98 -1.41 18.21 -6.43
C TRP A 98 -2.74 18.30 -5.68
N GLY A 99 -2.70 18.20 -4.35
CA GLY A 99 -3.88 18.21 -3.48
C GLY A 99 -4.70 16.91 -3.43
N HIS A 100 -4.39 15.92 -4.27
CA HIS A 100 -5.10 14.64 -4.31
C HIS A 100 -4.28 13.53 -3.66
N CYS A 101 -4.94 12.70 -2.84
CA CYS A 101 -4.38 11.46 -2.32
C CYS A 101 -5.11 10.28 -2.94
N PHE A 102 -4.38 9.45 -3.66
CA PHE A 102 -4.84 8.14 -4.05
C PHE A 102 -3.75 7.14 -3.70
N ASN A 103 -3.90 6.55 -2.54
CA ASN A 103 -2.95 5.61 -1.97
C ASN A 103 -3.70 4.34 -1.53
N PRO A 104 -3.95 3.41 -2.47
CA PRO A 104 -4.73 2.20 -2.18
C PRO A 104 -4.04 1.26 -1.20
N VAL A 105 -2.71 1.35 -1.09
CA VAL A 105 -1.94 0.56 -0.13
C VAL A 105 -0.65 1.26 0.26
N SER A 106 -0.39 1.28 1.57
CA SER A 106 0.91 1.60 2.17
C SER A 106 1.48 0.35 2.82
N PHE A 107 2.79 0.17 2.72
CA PHE A 107 3.50 -0.90 3.40
C PHE A 107 4.48 -0.30 4.40
N TYR A 108 4.36 -0.69 5.66
CA TYR A 108 5.32 -0.35 6.71
C TYR A 108 6.19 -1.57 6.99
N TYR A 109 7.48 -1.38 6.93
CA TYR A 109 8.48 -2.38 7.25
C TYR A 109 9.07 -2.03 8.61
N CYS A 110 8.72 -2.82 9.62
CA CYS A 110 9.34 -2.75 10.94
C CYS A 110 10.58 -3.64 10.92
N TYR A 111 11.69 -3.09 11.33
CA TYR A 111 12.95 -3.79 11.39
C TYR A 111 13.28 -4.21 12.82
N GLU A 112 14.09 -5.24 12.98
CA GLU A 112 14.77 -5.54 14.24
C GLU A 112 15.70 -4.35 14.61
N PRO A 113 16.17 -4.24 15.86
CA PRO A 113 17.06 -3.16 16.28
C PRO A 113 18.34 -3.02 15.45
N ASP A 114 18.75 -4.07 14.74
CA ASP A 114 19.89 -4.05 13.79
C ASP A 114 19.65 -3.16 12.56
N GLY A 115 18.37 -2.81 12.29
CA GLY A 115 17.96 -2.02 11.15
C GLY A 115 18.12 -2.70 9.79
N GLN A 116 18.38 -4.01 9.77
CA GLN A 116 18.64 -4.80 8.57
C GLN A 116 17.58 -5.88 8.36
N THR A 117 17.17 -6.57 9.42
CA THR A 117 16.22 -7.67 9.36
C THR A 117 14.80 -7.16 9.52
N VAL A 118 13.93 -7.47 8.57
CA VAL A 118 12.49 -7.15 8.68
C VAL A 118 11.83 -8.15 9.63
N GLU A 119 11.27 -7.63 10.73
CA GLU A 119 10.54 -8.41 11.73
C GLU A 119 9.02 -8.44 11.50
N THR A 120 8.46 -7.36 10.93
CA THR A 120 7.02 -7.27 10.68
C THR A 120 6.76 -6.38 9.46
N VAL A 121 5.84 -6.82 8.60
CA VAL A 121 5.29 -5.99 7.53
C VAL A 121 3.86 -5.63 7.90
N VAL A 122 3.50 -4.33 7.83
CA VAL A 122 2.11 -3.89 7.97
C VAL A 122 1.63 -3.37 6.62
N ALA A 123 0.54 -3.94 6.12
CA ALA A 123 -0.10 -3.50 4.88
C ALA A 123 -1.39 -2.75 5.21
N GLU A 124 -1.35 -1.42 5.12
CA GLU A 124 -2.53 -0.55 5.26
C GLU A 124 -3.21 -0.41 3.92
N ILE A 125 -4.42 -0.93 3.79
CA ILE A 125 -5.22 -0.91 2.58
C ILE A 125 -6.37 0.07 2.75
N THR A 126 -6.58 0.91 1.73
CA THR A 126 -7.74 1.80 1.63
C THR A 126 -8.64 1.28 0.51
N ASN A 127 -9.90 1.02 0.83
CA ASN A 127 -10.86 0.57 -0.17
C ASN A 127 -11.44 1.75 -0.99
N THR A 128 -11.87 1.45 -2.19
CA THR A 128 -12.53 2.39 -3.08
C THR A 128 -13.90 1.82 -3.47
N PRO A 129 -14.99 2.59 -3.37
CA PRO A 129 -15.08 4.04 -3.16
C PRO A 129 -15.29 4.48 -1.71
N TRP A 130 -15.39 3.59 -0.72
CA TRP A 130 -15.86 3.90 0.64
C TRP A 130 -14.81 4.64 1.49
N GLY A 131 -13.52 4.57 1.13
CA GLY A 131 -12.44 5.25 1.85
C GLY A 131 -12.11 4.64 3.21
N GLU A 132 -12.64 3.44 3.52
CA GLU A 132 -12.30 2.72 4.75
C GLU A 132 -10.89 2.18 4.69
N ARG A 133 -10.24 2.11 5.83
CA ARG A 133 -8.86 1.62 5.97
C ARG A 133 -8.80 0.39 6.87
N HIS A 134 -7.95 -0.56 6.49
CA HIS A 134 -7.65 -1.74 7.27
C HIS A 134 -6.16 -2.06 7.18
N ALA A 135 -5.55 -2.36 8.32
CA ALA A 135 -4.14 -2.73 8.41
C ALA A 135 -4.01 -4.23 8.72
N TYR A 136 -3.37 -4.97 7.83
CA TYR A 136 -2.92 -6.34 8.07
C TYR A 136 -1.54 -6.28 8.70
N VAL A 137 -1.40 -6.80 9.90
CA VAL A 137 -0.11 -6.94 10.60
C VAL A 137 0.41 -8.34 10.31
N LEU A 138 1.61 -8.43 9.73
CA LEU A 138 2.22 -9.65 9.20
C LEU A 138 3.59 -9.87 9.85
N PRO A 139 3.67 -10.44 11.06
CA PRO A 139 4.94 -10.74 11.70
C PRO A 139 5.71 -11.81 10.90
N ALA A 140 7.02 -11.66 10.75
CA ALA A 140 7.88 -12.62 10.05
C ALA A 140 7.78 -14.04 10.63
N THR A 141 7.44 -14.14 11.92
CA THR A 141 7.21 -15.43 12.62
C THR A 141 5.99 -16.20 12.12
N THR A 142 5.01 -15.53 11.52
CA THR A 142 3.80 -16.16 10.93
C THR A 142 3.93 -16.43 9.44
N GLY A 143 5.01 -15.94 8.83
CA GLY A 143 5.35 -16.12 7.42
C GLY A 143 6.39 -17.23 7.21
N THR A 144 6.69 -17.46 5.95
CA THR A 144 7.82 -18.29 5.53
C THR A 144 8.83 -17.42 4.78
N ARG A 145 10.13 -17.68 4.96
CA ARG A 145 11.15 -17.05 4.12
C ARG A 145 11.11 -17.71 2.72
N ASP A 146 11.07 -16.87 1.69
CA ASP A 146 11.07 -17.26 0.29
C ASP A 146 12.21 -16.53 -0.42
N GLY A 147 13.35 -17.20 -0.56
CA GLY A 147 14.59 -16.53 -0.99
C GLY A 147 14.97 -15.39 -0.06
N ASN A 148 15.10 -14.18 -0.63
CA ASN A 148 15.40 -12.95 0.13
C ASN A 148 14.13 -12.21 0.57
N GLY A 149 13.02 -12.89 0.81
CA GLY A 149 11.77 -12.25 1.15
C GLY A 149 10.94 -13.00 2.17
N LEU A 150 9.75 -12.44 2.43
CA LEU A 150 8.77 -13.00 3.35
C LEU A 150 7.50 -13.32 2.56
N ARG A 151 6.93 -14.51 2.78
CA ARG A 151 5.66 -14.94 2.21
C ARG A 151 4.66 -15.23 3.31
N PHE A 152 3.43 -14.75 3.12
CA PHE A 152 2.32 -14.89 4.06
C PHE A 152 1.09 -15.45 3.34
N CYS A 153 0.45 -16.46 3.97
CA CYS A 153 -0.81 -17.04 3.51
C CYS A 153 -1.87 -16.84 4.60
N PHE A 154 -2.96 -16.14 4.29
CA PHE A 154 -4.03 -15.84 5.28
C PHE A 154 -5.36 -15.51 4.59
N GLY A 155 -6.46 -15.69 5.33
CA GLY A 155 -7.81 -15.37 4.84
C GLY A 155 -8.05 -13.87 4.71
N LYS A 156 -8.80 -13.49 3.68
CA LYS A 156 -9.23 -12.10 3.45
C LYS A 156 -10.18 -11.63 4.53
N ARG A 157 -9.85 -10.52 5.20
CA ARG A 157 -10.64 -9.93 6.30
C ARG A 157 -11.29 -8.59 5.94
N PHE A 158 -10.89 -7.97 4.81
CA PHE A 158 -11.32 -6.63 4.44
C PHE A 158 -11.88 -6.56 3.02
N HIS A 159 -13.01 -5.85 2.87
CA HIS A 159 -13.68 -5.67 1.58
C HIS A 159 -13.04 -4.54 0.79
N VAL A 160 -12.09 -4.88 -0.09
CA VAL A 160 -11.27 -3.91 -0.84
C VAL A 160 -12.00 -3.38 -2.07
N SER A 161 -12.84 -4.18 -2.71
CA SER A 161 -13.46 -3.83 -3.99
C SER A 161 -14.81 -4.52 -4.15
N PRO A 162 -15.83 -3.81 -4.69
CA PRO A 162 -17.15 -4.40 -4.93
C PRO A 162 -17.17 -5.53 -5.97
N PHE A 163 -16.08 -5.69 -6.72
CA PHE A 163 -15.94 -6.77 -7.71
C PHE A 163 -15.14 -7.98 -7.21
N MET A 164 -14.83 -8.02 -5.90
CA MET A 164 -14.03 -9.09 -5.29
C MET A 164 -14.74 -9.62 -4.04
N PRO A 165 -15.22 -10.88 -4.05
CA PRO A 165 -15.89 -11.47 -2.89
C PRO A 165 -14.96 -11.59 -1.68
N MET A 166 -15.54 -11.90 -0.51
CA MET A 166 -14.79 -12.02 0.75
C MET A 166 -14.18 -13.42 0.94
N ASP A 167 -14.77 -14.43 0.34
CA ASP A 167 -14.35 -15.84 0.40
C ASP A 167 -13.09 -16.09 -0.45
N GLN A 168 -11.99 -15.51 0.00
CA GLN A 168 -10.69 -15.59 -0.68
C GLN A 168 -9.56 -15.72 0.33
N ASP A 169 -8.50 -16.40 -0.08
CA ASP A 169 -7.23 -16.43 0.61
C ASP A 169 -6.21 -15.54 -0.08
N TYR A 170 -5.39 -14.91 0.72
CA TYR A 170 -4.25 -14.11 0.28
C TYR A 170 -2.95 -14.92 0.37
N ASP A 171 -2.15 -14.82 -0.68
CA ASP A 171 -0.79 -15.36 -0.77
C ASP A 171 0.10 -14.20 -1.19
N TRP A 172 0.71 -13.54 -0.21
CA TRP A 172 1.48 -12.31 -0.39
C TRP A 172 2.95 -12.55 -0.17
N THR A 173 3.76 -12.01 -1.07
CA THR A 173 5.23 -12.09 -0.99
C THR A 173 5.82 -10.69 -1.03
N PHE A 174 6.74 -10.44 -0.12
CA PHE A 174 7.49 -9.19 0.02
C PHE A 174 8.98 -9.50 -0.10
N SER A 175 9.68 -8.90 -1.07
CA SER A 175 11.14 -8.97 -1.07
C SER A 175 11.72 -8.11 0.04
N GLU A 176 12.94 -8.37 0.47
CA GLU A 176 13.69 -7.43 1.28
C GLU A 176 13.92 -6.14 0.49
N PRO A 177 13.67 -4.95 1.12
CA PRO A 177 13.91 -3.65 0.47
C PRO A 177 15.40 -3.39 0.25
N GLY A 178 15.77 -3.10 -1.01
CA GLY A 178 17.16 -2.85 -1.41
C GLY A 178 17.23 -2.02 -2.69
N ALA A 179 18.17 -2.32 -3.58
CA ALA A 179 18.25 -1.69 -4.90
C ALA A 179 16.96 -1.92 -5.71
N THR A 180 16.30 -3.03 -5.47
CA THR A 180 14.95 -3.34 -5.98
C THR A 180 14.02 -3.67 -4.82
N LEU A 181 12.72 -3.46 -5.02
CA LEU A 181 11.67 -3.87 -4.11
C LEU A 181 10.53 -4.50 -4.90
N ARG A 182 10.09 -5.67 -4.47
CA ARG A 182 8.99 -6.40 -5.12
C ARG A 182 7.94 -6.79 -4.08
N VAL A 183 6.69 -6.53 -4.41
CA VAL A 183 5.54 -7.03 -3.64
C VAL A 183 4.64 -7.76 -4.60
N ARG A 184 4.24 -8.96 -4.24
CA ARG A 184 3.26 -9.74 -5.00
C ARG A 184 2.12 -10.14 -4.10
N MET A 185 0.91 -9.82 -4.53
CA MET A 185 -0.32 -10.11 -3.81
C MET A 185 -1.19 -10.99 -4.71
N VAL A 186 -1.39 -12.24 -4.34
CA VAL A 186 -2.23 -13.18 -5.07
C VAL A 186 -3.47 -13.46 -4.23
N ASN A 187 -4.64 -13.37 -4.86
CA ASN A 187 -5.89 -13.80 -4.27
C ASN A 187 -6.23 -15.18 -4.85
N ARG A 188 -6.57 -16.11 -3.96
CA ARG A 188 -7.03 -17.45 -4.30
C ARG A 188 -8.47 -17.63 -3.83
N ARG A 189 -9.19 -18.46 -4.56
CA ARG A 189 -10.51 -18.97 -4.18
C ARG A 189 -10.57 -20.44 -4.58
N ASP A 190 -10.93 -21.30 -3.65
CA ASP A 190 -10.94 -22.76 -3.86
C ASP A 190 -9.60 -23.29 -4.42
N GLY A 191 -8.47 -22.73 -3.91
CA GLY A 191 -7.12 -23.07 -4.36
C GLY A 191 -6.68 -22.39 -5.67
N GLU A 192 -7.61 -21.87 -6.48
CA GLU A 192 -7.29 -21.27 -7.77
C GLU A 192 -6.97 -19.79 -7.66
N ARG A 193 -6.05 -19.29 -8.51
CA ARG A 193 -5.72 -17.86 -8.59
C ARG A 193 -6.82 -17.11 -9.32
N VAL A 194 -7.45 -16.15 -8.64
CA VAL A 194 -8.52 -15.31 -9.19
C VAL A 194 -8.04 -13.91 -9.53
N PHE A 195 -7.01 -13.44 -8.82
CA PHE A 195 -6.45 -12.11 -9.03
C PHE A 195 -4.97 -12.07 -8.59
N ASP A 196 -4.16 -11.33 -9.34
CA ASP A 196 -2.76 -11.05 -9.00
C ASP A 196 -2.52 -9.53 -9.08
N ALA A 197 -1.84 -8.96 -8.08
CA ALA A 197 -1.20 -7.65 -8.15
C ALA A 197 0.29 -7.81 -7.92
N ALA A 198 1.11 -7.18 -8.73
CA ALA A 198 2.55 -7.21 -8.56
C ALA A 198 3.16 -5.81 -8.72
N LEU A 199 3.98 -5.45 -7.75
CA LEU A 199 4.72 -4.21 -7.69
C LEU A 199 6.21 -4.54 -7.90
N ALA A 200 6.82 -3.95 -8.91
CA ALA A 200 8.24 -4.09 -9.19
C ALA A 200 8.88 -2.71 -9.27
N LEU A 201 9.77 -2.42 -8.34
CA LEU A 201 10.31 -1.10 -8.10
C LEU A 201 11.85 -1.10 -8.08
N GLU A 202 12.44 0.01 -8.50
CA GLU A 202 13.86 0.30 -8.43
C GLU A 202 14.10 1.54 -7.57
N ARG A 203 15.09 1.44 -6.68
CA ARG A 203 15.48 2.51 -5.77
C ARG A 203 16.13 3.67 -6.52
N ARG A 204 15.76 4.89 -6.12
CA ARG A 204 16.38 6.15 -6.55
C ARG A 204 16.64 7.02 -5.33
N GLU A 205 17.85 7.53 -5.24
CA GLU A 205 18.21 8.43 -4.15
C GLU A 205 17.44 9.76 -4.24
N ILE A 206 17.10 10.34 -3.09
CA ILE A 206 16.45 11.64 -2.99
C ILE A 206 17.47 12.73 -3.30
N SER A 207 17.23 13.44 -4.40
CA SER A 207 17.99 14.62 -4.83
C SER A 207 17.03 15.66 -5.40
N GLY A 208 17.48 16.92 -5.58
CA GLY A 208 16.67 17.92 -6.25
C GLY A 208 16.23 17.48 -7.64
N ALA A 209 17.12 16.83 -8.39
CA ALA A 209 16.84 16.33 -9.73
C ALA A 209 15.82 15.17 -9.73
N SER A 210 15.99 14.18 -8.84
CA SER A 210 15.05 13.04 -8.76
C SER A 210 13.66 13.47 -8.30
N LEU A 211 13.57 14.41 -7.36
CA LEU A 211 12.29 14.99 -6.89
C LEU A 211 11.59 15.80 -8.00
N ALA A 212 12.32 16.68 -8.71
CA ALA A 212 11.78 17.44 -9.83
C ALA A 212 11.34 16.52 -10.98
N TRP A 213 12.15 15.52 -11.32
CA TRP A 213 11.82 14.52 -12.33
C TRP A 213 10.54 13.75 -11.97
N THR A 214 10.38 13.37 -10.70
CA THR A 214 9.18 12.67 -10.24
C THR A 214 7.93 13.49 -10.43
N LEU A 215 7.93 14.77 -10.03
CA LEU A 215 6.80 15.69 -10.23
C LEU A 215 6.50 15.92 -11.71
N ALA A 216 7.52 16.04 -12.56
CA ALA A 216 7.35 16.21 -14.01
C ALA A 216 6.85 14.93 -14.69
N ARG A 217 7.35 13.74 -14.27
CA ARG A 217 7.03 12.46 -14.90
C ARG A 217 5.66 11.92 -14.49
N TYR A 218 5.22 12.24 -13.25
CA TYR A 218 3.96 11.75 -12.67
C TYR A 218 3.04 12.91 -12.23
N PRO A 219 2.84 13.96 -13.06
CA PRO A 219 2.17 15.20 -12.62
C PRO A 219 0.74 14.97 -12.16
N PHE A 220 0.05 14.02 -12.75
CA PHE A 220 -1.33 13.67 -12.45
C PHE A 220 -1.48 12.16 -12.20
N ALA A 221 -0.45 11.54 -11.61
CA ALA A 221 -0.48 10.09 -11.36
C ALA A 221 -1.77 9.69 -10.63
N THR A 222 -2.10 10.40 -9.55
CA THR A 222 -3.30 10.19 -8.76
C THR A 222 -4.59 10.33 -9.60
N LEU A 223 -4.74 11.41 -10.35
CA LEU A 223 -5.92 11.64 -11.20
C LEU A 223 -6.01 10.60 -12.33
N ASN A 224 -4.89 10.25 -12.94
CA ASN A 224 -4.86 9.23 -13.99
C ASN A 224 -5.21 7.83 -13.44
N ILE A 225 -4.77 7.51 -12.22
CA ILE A 225 -5.12 6.26 -11.55
C ILE A 225 -6.63 6.24 -11.25
N VAL A 226 -7.18 7.30 -10.66
CA VAL A 226 -8.62 7.44 -10.37
C VAL A 226 -9.44 7.29 -11.66
N ARG A 227 -9.10 8.04 -12.72
CA ARG A 227 -9.76 7.92 -14.02
C ARG A 227 -9.71 6.49 -14.57
N ARG A 228 -8.58 5.82 -14.47
CA ARG A 228 -8.43 4.43 -14.92
C ARG A 228 -9.25 3.46 -14.08
N ILE A 229 -9.35 3.66 -12.76
CA ILE A 229 -10.17 2.82 -11.87
C ILE A 229 -11.64 2.93 -12.26
N TYR A 230 -12.18 4.15 -12.40
CA TYR A 230 -13.56 4.33 -12.82
C TYR A 230 -13.80 3.79 -14.23
N TRP A 231 -12.86 3.96 -15.15
CA TRP A 231 -12.93 3.35 -16.47
C TRP A 231 -12.94 1.83 -16.42
N GLN A 232 -12.09 1.23 -15.58
CA GLN A 232 -12.09 -0.22 -15.38
C GLN A 232 -13.37 -0.70 -14.70
N ALA A 233 -13.87 0.01 -13.70
CA ALA A 233 -15.14 -0.30 -13.06
C ALA A 233 -16.30 -0.27 -14.09
N LEU A 234 -16.34 0.75 -14.93
CA LEU A 234 -17.31 0.83 -16.03
C LEU A 234 -17.19 -0.37 -17.00
N ARG A 235 -15.97 -0.71 -17.42
CA ARG A 235 -15.71 -1.89 -18.28
C ARG A 235 -16.16 -3.20 -17.64
N LEU A 236 -15.91 -3.37 -16.34
CA LEU A 236 -16.34 -4.55 -15.59
C LEU A 236 -17.88 -4.61 -15.47
N TRP A 237 -18.51 -3.47 -15.21
CA TRP A 237 -19.96 -3.33 -15.17
C TRP A 237 -20.61 -3.65 -16.54
N LEU A 238 -20.08 -3.08 -17.63
CA LEU A 238 -20.52 -3.39 -19.00
C LEU A 238 -20.36 -4.87 -19.36
N ARG A 239 -19.39 -5.56 -18.77
CA ARG A 239 -19.18 -7.00 -18.91
C ARG A 239 -20.05 -7.84 -17.98
N ARG A 240 -21.02 -7.21 -17.26
CA ARG A 240 -21.95 -7.85 -16.32
C ARG A 240 -21.26 -8.68 -15.23
N ILE A 241 -20.07 -8.24 -14.77
CA ILE A 241 -19.39 -8.89 -13.64
C ILE A 241 -20.19 -8.61 -12.36
N PRO A 242 -20.49 -9.62 -11.52
CA PRO A 242 -21.28 -9.47 -10.31
C PRO A 242 -20.72 -8.37 -9.39
N PHE A 243 -21.65 -7.50 -8.93
CA PHE A 243 -21.36 -6.48 -7.93
C PHE A 243 -21.66 -7.06 -6.55
N HIS A 244 -20.68 -7.00 -5.65
CA HIS A 244 -20.81 -7.43 -4.25
C HIS A 244 -21.02 -6.19 -3.38
N ALA A 245 -22.24 -6.04 -2.84
CA ALA A 245 -22.54 -4.95 -1.90
C ALA A 245 -21.64 -5.04 -0.66
N HIS A 246 -21.38 -3.88 -0.04
CA HIS A 246 -20.60 -3.81 1.17
C HIS A 246 -21.22 -4.66 2.30
N PRO A 247 -20.44 -5.40 3.11
CA PRO A 247 -20.98 -6.26 4.17
C PRO A 247 -21.91 -5.53 5.16
N ALA A 248 -21.64 -4.26 5.48
CA ALA A 248 -22.49 -3.45 6.37
C ALA A 248 -23.89 -3.23 5.79
N THR A 249 -24.01 -2.95 4.50
CA THR A 249 -25.31 -2.76 3.80
C THR A 249 -26.15 -4.03 3.83
N ARG A 250 -25.51 -5.21 3.68
CA ARG A 250 -26.21 -6.51 3.77
C ARG A 250 -26.69 -6.83 5.18
N ALA A 251 -26.04 -6.32 6.22
CA ALA A 251 -26.46 -6.51 7.60
C ALA A 251 -27.68 -5.65 7.95
N GLU A 252 -27.83 -4.47 7.34
CA GLU A 252 -29.01 -3.61 7.48
C GLU A 252 -30.22 -4.18 6.75
N GLU A 253 -30.06 -4.68 5.51
CA GLU A 253 -31.13 -5.32 4.73
C GLU A 253 -31.70 -6.61 5.36
N ARG A 254 -30.93 -7.27 6.26
CA ARG A 254 -31.41 -8.45 6.99
C ARG A 254 -32.11 -8.10 8.33
N ARG A 255 -32.09 -6.84 8.75
CA ARG A 255 -32.74 -6.35 9.97
C ARG A 255 -34.06 -5.63 9.72
N THR A 256 -34.34 -5.32 8.46
CA THR A 256 -35.65 -4.83 7.97
C THR A 256 -36.47 -5.96 7.38
#